data_6625e609c6947ca252c561c45da29581
#
_entry.id   6625e609c6947ca252c561c45da29581
#
_cell.length_a   1.000
_cell.length_b   1.000
_cell.length_c   1.000
_cell.angle_alpha   90.00
_cell.angle_beta   90.00
_cell.angle_gamma   90.00
#
_symmetry.space_group_name_H-M   'P 1'
#
loop_
_entity.id
_entity.type
_entity.pdbx_description
1 polymer ?
#
loop_
_entity_poly.entity_id
_entity_poly.type
_entity_poly.pdbx_seq_one_letter_code
_entity_poly.pdbx_strand_id
1 'polypeptide(L)'
;MVKITDVQKKSRADKAGILPEDILVSINGKEIHDVLDYRFYLAEKLINVRINRNGTPMEFVIKKQEYDDIGLDFETPLMDKKHSCENKCVFCFIDQLPKGMRKSLYFKDDDSRLSFLHGNYVTLTNLKQTDIDRIIEMHISPVNVSVHTTNPELRVKMMKNKRAGEVLGYLRQLADAGITLCCQIVLCKGLNDKEELDRTMRDLEALYPAMESTSIVPAGLTKFRDGLYPLEPFSPEECREIIEQVNAFGDACLEKHGTRLFYPADELYIKSGLDLPNDSFYEDYAQIQNGVGMLTDMRTGFDFEVEDIDSYISRFNSPRTVSIATGYAAYDHIKAMCDELAQLVDGLTVHVYPIKNNFFGEQITVSGLLTGKDISEQLKDKPLGDLLLFPDVCLRAEGDVFLDADTLSK
;
A
#
# COMPACT_ATOMS: atom_id res chain seq x y z
N MET A 1 26.94 0.34 -11.11
CA MET A 1 27.53 -0.91 -11.69
C MET A 1 26.91 -2.11 -10.99
N VAL A 2 26.24 -3.00 -11.72
CA VAL A 2 25.45 -4.09 -11.18
C VAL A 2 25.90 -5.43 -11.74
N LYS A 3 26.07 -6.43 -10.87
CA LYS A 3 26.49 -7.78 -11.25
C LYS A 3 25.31 -8.55 -11.86
N ILE A 4 25.54 -9.12 -13.06
CA ILE A 4 24.60 -10.01 -13.73
C ILE A 4 24.76 -11.40 -13.12
N THR A 5 23.69 -11.97 -12.58
CA THR A 5 23.71 -13.30 -11.93
C THR A 5 23.36 -14.43 -12.87
N ASP A 6 22.46 -14.18 -13.83
CA ASP A 6 22.13 -15.13 -14.89
C ASP A 6 21.75 -14.40 -16.19
N VAL A 7 21.82 -15.14 -17.30
CA VAL A 7 21.41 -14.67 -18.62
C VAL A 7 20.44 -15.70 -19.21
N GLN A 8 19.21 -15.30 -19.48
CA GLN A 8 18.17 -16.20 -19.99
C GLN A 8 18.57 -16.77 -21.35
N LYS A 9 18.56 -18.09 -21.45
CA LYS A 9 18.91 -18.81 -22.69
C LYS A 9 18.08 -18.35 -23.88
N LYS A 10 18.72 -18.11 -25.01
CA LYS A 10 18.12 -17.61 -26.26
C LYS A 10 17.58 -16.18 -26.18
N SER A 11 17.80 -15.48 -25.07
CA SER A 11 17.48 -14.05 -24.94
C SER A 11 18.31 -13.19 -25.90
N ARG A 12 18.06 -11.88 -25.91
CA ARG A 12 18.84 -10.96 -26.72
C ARG A 12 20.24 -10.74 -26.13
N ALA A 13 20.36 -10.75 -24.81
CA ALA A 13 21.65 -10.65 -24.13
C ALA A 13 22.52 -11.90 -24.38
N ASP A 14 21.92 -13.11 -24.30
CA ASP A 14 22.60 -14.38 -24.62
C ASP A 14 23.13 -14.40 -26.06
N LYS A 15 22.28 -14.01 -27.01
CA LYS A 15 22.68 -13.91 -28.44
C LYS A 15 23.75 -12.85 -28.71
N ALA A 16 23.80 -11.81 -27.89
CA ALA A 16 24.84 -10.78 -27.97
C ALA A 16 26.16 -11.24 -27.33
N GLY A 17 26.18 -12.30 -26.52
CA GLY A 17 27.33 -12.84 -25.84
C GLY A 17 27.62 -12.25 -24.47
N ILE A 18 26.61 -11.66 -23.81
CA ILE A 18 26.66 -11.29 -22.40
C ILE A 18 26.58 -12.58 -21.57
N LEU A 19 27.35 -12.66 -20.50
CA LEU A 19 27.49 -13.86 -19.67
C LEU A 19 27.14 -13.58 -18.21
N PRO A 20 26.70 -14.59 -17.43
CA PRO A 20 26.71 -14.50 -15.98
C PRO A 20 28.08 -14.07 -15.45
N GLU A 21 28.10 -13.36 -14.32
CA GLU A 21 29.28 -12.74 -13.68
C GLU A 21 29.80 -11.45 -14.36
N ASP A 22 29.30 -11.07 -15.55
CA ASP A 22 29.56 -9.75 -16.11
C ASP A 22 29.00 -8.64 -15.21
N ILE A 23 29.64 -7.49 -15.21
CA ILE A 23 29.20 -6.31 -14.48
C ILE A 23 28.58 -5.32 -15.48
N LEU A 24 27.26 -5.11 -15.40
CA LEU A 24 26.57 -4.08 -16.18
C LEU A 24 27.02 -2.69 -15.72
N VAL A 25 27.54 -1.90 -16.65
CA VAL A 25 28.09 -0.57 -16.38
C VAL A 25 27.16 0.52 -16.86
N SER A 26 26.76 0.48 -18.14
CA SER A 26 25.88 1.52 -18.72
C SER A 26 25.02 0.97 -19.86
N ILE A 27 23.92 1.66 -20.10
CA ILE A 27 23.08 1.51 -21.31
C ILE A 27 23.02 2.88 -21.99
N ASN A 28 23.31 2.93 -23.28
CA ASN A 28 23.38 4.16 -24.09
C ASN A 28 24.27 5.26 -23.47
N GLY A 29 25.37 4.85 -22.81
CA GLY A 29 26.31 5.74 -22.14
C GLY A 29 25.85 6.27 -20.76
N LYS A 30 24.63 5.92 -20.34
CA LYS A 30 24.08 6.26 -19.01
C LYS A 30 24.42 5.15 -18.02
N GLU A 31 25.01 5.49 -16.88
CA GLU A 31 25.35 4.52 -15.83
C GLU A 31 24.11 3.86 -15.24
N ILE A 32 24.23 2.57 -14.95
CA ILE A 32 23.17 1.79 -14.30
C ILE A 32 23.53 1.58 -12.84
N HIS A 33 22.67 2.08 -11.95
CA HIS A 33 22.83 1.96 -10.50
C HIS A 33 21.84 0.97 -9.91
N ASP A 34 20.60 0.95 -10.45
CA ASP A 34 19.51 0.14 -9.95
C ASP A 34 18.47 -0.17 -11.05
N VAL A 35 17.38 -0.79 -10.65
CA VAL A 35 16.28 -1.24 -11.53
C VAL A 35 15.58 -0.09 -12.26
N LEU A 36 15.56 1.13 -11.70
CA LEU A 36 14.92 2.27 -12.37
C LEU A 36 15.75 2.72 -13.58
N ASP A 37 17.07 2.88 -13.41
CA ASP A 37 17.98 3.16 -14.54
C ASP A 37 17.85 2.08 -15.60
N TYR A 38 17.92 0.80 -15.18
CA TYR A 38 17.84 -0.33 -16.08
C TYR A 38 16.57 -0.31 -16.92
N ARG A 39 15.40 -0.20 -16.30
CA ARG A 39 14.11 -0.18 -17.01
C ARG A 39 13.95 1.05 -17.91
N PHE A 40 14.38 2.21 -17.41
CA PHE A 40 14.25 3.46 -18.16
C PHE A 40 15.09 3.46 -19.43
N TYR A 41 16.39 3.17 -19.31
CA TYR A 41 17.29 3.17 -20.47
C TYR A 41 17.13 1.94 -21.38
N LEU A 42 16.42 0.92 -20.90
CA LEU A 42 16.05 -0.25 -21.70
C LEU A 42 14.84 0.02 -22.63
N ALA A 43 14.14 1.14 -22.52
CA ALA A 43 12.92 1.39 -23.28
C ALA A 43 13.16 1.45 -24.80
N GLU A 44 14.33 1.88 -25.27
CA GLU A 44 14.63 2.09 -26.67
C GLU A 44 14.77 0.79 -27.50
N LYS A 45 14.50 0.91 -28.84
CA LYS A 45 14.61 -0.21 -29.80
C LYS A 45 16.06 -0.65 -30.08
N LEU A 46 16.99 0.28 -30.00
CA LEU A 46 18.42 0.06 -30.22
C LEU A 46 19.19 0.55 -29.02
N ILE A 47 19.86 -0.34 -28.34
CA ILE A 47 20.62 -0.02 -27.12
C ILE A 47 22.08 -0.44 -27.26
N ASN A 48 22.98 0.37 -26.71
CA ASN A 48 24.38 0.04 -26.52
C ASN A 48 24.62 -0.33 -25.06
N VAL A 49 24.86 -1.60 -24.78
CA VAL A 49 25.09 -2.15 -23.44
C VAL A 49 26.59 -2.28 -23.20
N ARG A 50 27.10 -1.56 -22.21
CA ARG A 50 28.49 -1.66 -21.78
C ARG A 50 28.59 -2.48 -20.50
N ILE A 51 29.45 -3.51 -20.55
CA ILE A 51 29.74 -4.36 -19.39
C ILE A 51 31.23 -4.33 -19.07
N ASN A 52 31.61 -4.83 -17.89
CA ASN A 52 32.95 -5.15 -17.52
C ASN A 52 33.08 -6.65 -17.27
N ARG A 53 33.91 -7.35 -18.04
CA ARG A 53 34.19 -8.78 -17.89
C ARG A 53 35.62 -8.96 -17.40
N ASN A 54 35.78 -9.34 -16.14
CA ASN A 54 37.09 -9.58 -15.53
C ASN A 54 38.09 -8.39 -15.69
N GLY A 55 37.58 -7.17 -15.52
CA GLY A 55 38.37 -5.94 -15.68
C GLY A 55 38.41 -5.38 -17.10
N THR A 56 37.93 -6.10 -18.10
CA THR A 56 37.92 -5.66 -19.51
C THR A 56 36.56 -5.08 -19.89
N PRO A 57 36.49 -3.81 -20.32
CA PRO A 57 35.24 -3.22 -20.82
C PRO A 57 34.87 -3.81 -22.18
N MET A 58 33.59 -4.15 -22.36
CA MET A 58 33.03 -4.65 -23.61
C MET A 58 31.71 -3.91 -23.91
N GLU A 59 31.41 -3.75 -25.20
CA GLU A 59 30.19 -3.10 -25.67
C GLU A 59 29.42 -4.02 -26.61
N PHE A 60 28.09 -4.04 -26.44
CA PHE A 60 27.17 -4.83 -27.23
C PHE A 60 26.02 -3.98 -27.75
N VAL A 61 25.82 -3.99 -29.06
CA VAL A 61 24.67 -3.33 -29.68
C VAL A 61 23.52 -4.34 -29.77
N ILE A 62 22.43 -4.07 -29.11
CA ILE A 62 21.26 -4.94 -29.05
C ILE A 62 20.06 -4.24 -29.69
N LYS A 63 19.46 -4.90 -30.71
CA LYS A 63 18.19 -4.48 -31.32
C LYS A 63 17.03 -5.30 -30.74
N LYS A 64 15.96 -4.61 -30.31
CA LYS A 64 14.76 -5.20 -29.71
C LYS A 64 13.51 -4.38 -30.04
N GLN A 65 12.32 -4.81 -29.55
CA GLN A 65 11.15 -3.94 -29.52
C GLN A 65 11.26 -2.94 -28.35
N GLU A 66 10.51 -1.84 -28.42
CA GLU A 66 10.38 -0.93 -27.29
C GLU A 66 9.92 -1.69 -26.08
N TYR A 67 10.48 -1.37 -24.90
CA TYR A 67 10.16 -1.96 -23.60
C TYR A 67 10.44 -3.46 -23.44
N ASP A 68 10.87 -4.19 -24.50
CA ASP A 68 11.26 -5.59 -24.34
C ASP A 68 12.44 -5.72 -23.35
N ASP A 69 12.39 -6.72 -22.48
CA ASP A 69 13.54 -7.12 -21.67
C ASP A 69 14.59 -7.81 -22.56
N ILE A 70 15.86 -7.75 -22.16
CA ILE A 70 16.98 -8.39 -22.87
C ILE A 70 17.40 -9.72 -22.26
N GLY A 71 16.80 -10.11 -21.10
CA GLY A 71 17.01 -11.39 -20.43
C GLY A 71 18.21 -11.41 -19.51
N LEU A 72 18.44 -10.34 -18.75
CA LEU A 72 19.44 -10.29 -17.68
C LEU A 72 18.75 -10.48 -16.33
N ASP A 73 19.30 -11.36 -15.50
CA ASP A 73 18.87 -11.54 -14.12
C ASP A 73 19.93 -11.00 -13.15
N PHE A 74 19.46 -10.49 -12.00
CA PHE A 74 20.29 -9.84 -10.99
C PHE A 74 20.05 -10.47 -9.62
N GLU A 75 20.96 -10.25 -8.65
CA GLU A 75 20.88 -10.85 -7.31
C GLU A 75 19.58 -10.49 -6.57
N THR A 76 19.07 -9.27 -6.77
CA THR A 76 17.81 -8.80 -6.24
C THR A 76 16.97 -8.12 -7.31
N PRO A 77 15.64 -8.10 -7.20
CA PRO A 77 14.79 -7.38 -8.15
C PRO A 77 15.07 -5.87 -8.24
N LEU A 78 15.65 -5.28 -7.20
CA LEU A 78 16.06 -3.87 -7.19
C LEU A 78 17.46 -3.63 -7.74
N MET A 79 18.21 -4.70 -8.04
CA MET A 79 19.59 -4.71 -8.55
C MET A 79 20.64 -4.23 -7.53
N ASP A 80 20.21 -3.78 -6.36
CA ASP A 80 21.05 -3.44 -5.21
C ASP A 80 20.34 -3.74 -3.88
N LYS A 81 20.85 -3.18 -2.75
CA LYS A 81 20.24 -3.35 -1.42
C LYS A 81 19.03 -2.44 -1.25
N LYS A 82 17.97 -2.97 -0.62
CA LYS A 82 16.80 -2.19 -0.20
C LYS A 82 17.20 -1.06 0.75
N HIS A 83 16.59 0.10 0.58
CA HIS A 83 16.76 1.24 1.48
C HIS A 83 15.79 1.12 2.64
N SER A 84 16.32 1.11 3.86
CA SER A 84 15.53 1.02 5.08
C SER A 84 15.19 2.41 5.59
N CYS A 85 13.98 2.59 6.15
CA CYS A 85 13.53 3.84 6.72
C CYS A 85 14.41 4.27 7.91
N GLU A 86 14.87 5.53 7.90
CA GLU A 86 15.68 6.14 8.95
C GLU A 86 14.84 6.83 10.03
N ASN A 87 13.51 6.87 9.87
CA ASN A 87 12.61 7.55 10.79
C ASN A 87 12.31 6.71 12.04
N LYS A 88 11.90 7.41 13.10
CA LYS A 88 11.40 6.83 14.36
C LYS A 88 10.03 7.44 14.69
N CYS A 89 9.11 7.35 13.75
CA CYS A 89 7.80 7.99 13.86
C CYS A 89 7.06 7.57 15.12
N VAL A 90 6.42 8.52 15.79
CA VAL A 90 5.65 8.30 17.02
C VAL A 90 4.50 7.29 16.84
N PHE A 91 4.05 7.12 15.59
CA PHE A 91 2.96 6.23 15.18
C PHE A 91 3.45 4.99 14.39
N CYS A 92 4.76 4.74 14.28
CA CYS A 92 5.30 3.65 13.47
C CYS A 92 4.72 2.30 13.90
N PHE A 93 4.00 1.62 12.98
CA PHE A 93 3.39 0.33 13.26
C PHE A 93 4.44 -0.76 13.49
N ILE A 94 5.56 -0.71 12.75
CA ILE A 94 6.65 -1.69 12.90
C ILE A 94 7.30 -1.64 14.29
N ASP A 95 7.36 -0.45 14.91
CA ASP A 95 7.89 -0.32 16.28
C ASP A 95 6.95 -0.90 17.34
N GLN A 96 5.71 -1.19 16.99
CA GLN A 96 4.69 -1.80 17.84
C GLN A 96 4.59 -3.32 17.65
N LEU A 97 5.43 -3.94 16.81
CA LEU A 97 5.42 -5.39 16.63
C LEU A 97 6.06 -6.09 17.82
N PRO A 98 5.47 -7.19 18.34
CA PRO A 98 6.09 -7.97 19.41
C PRO A 98 7.39 -8.60 18.93
N LYS A 99 8.31 -8.86 19.87
CA LYS A 99 9.57 -9.55 19.56
C LYS A 99 9.32 -11.00 19.19
N GLY A 100 10.16 -11.55 18.30
CA GLY A 100 10.16 -12.97 17.96
C GLY A 100 9.35 -13.34 16.72
N MET A 101 8.76 -12.37 16.02
CA MET A 101 8.13 -12.62 14.72
C MET A 101 9.20 -12.85 13.63
N ARG A 102 8.77 -13.29 12.43
CA ARG A 102 9.69 -13.48 11.30
C ARG A 102 10.40 -12.17 10.93
N LYS A 103 11.69 -12.25 10.60
CA LYS A 103 12.57 -11.07 10.39
C LYS A 103 12.05 -10.09 9.34
N SER A 104 11.37 -10.59 8.29
CA SER A 104 10.84 -9.76 7.22
C SER A 104 9.80 -8.73 7.69
N LEU A 105 9.07 -8.98 8.78
CA LEU A 105 8.07 -8.07 9.34
C LEU A 105 8.69 -6.84 10.01
N TYR A 106 9.95 -6.89 10.41
CA TYR A 106 10.65 -5.76 11.04
C TYR A 106 11.36 -4.85 10.04
N PHE A 107 11.28 -5.16 8.75
CA PHE A 107 11.84 -4.29 7.74
C PHE A 107 10.96 -3.02 7.60
N LYS A 108 11.58 -1.87 7.85
CA LYS A 108 10.93 -0.56 7.65
C LYS A 108 11.26 -0.08 6.25
N ASP A 109 10.28 -0.11 5.36
CA ASP A 109 10.44 0.36 4.01
C ASP A 109 10.36 1.89 3.91
N ASP A 110 11.28 2.48 3.15
CA ASP A 110 11.25 3.88 2.69
C ASP A 110 12.07 4.01 1.38
N ASP A 111 11.92 2.99 0.52
CA ASP A 111 12.66 2.89 -0.74
C ASP A 111 11.82 3.44 -1.90
N SER A 112 12.26 4.56 -2.47
CA SER A 112 11.54 5.23 -3.57
C SER A 112 11.33 4.35 -4.80
N ARG A 113 12.19 3.33 -5.02
CA ARG A 113 12.03 2.39 -6.12
C ARG A 113 10.82 1.48 -5.89
N LEU A 114 10.57 1.08 -4.64
CA LEU A 114 9.37 0.31 -4.28
C LEU A 114 8.10 1.16 -4.36
N SER A 115 8.20 2.48 -4.15
CA SER A 115 7.09 3.40 -4.42
C SER A 115 6.65 3.32 -5.87
N PHE A 116 7.59 3.45 -6.80
CA PHE A 116 7.30 3.38 -8.23
C PHE A 116 6.88 1.98 -8.71
N LEU A 117 7.54 0.92 -8.20
CA LEU A 117 7.31 -0.45 -8.68
C LEU A 117 6.06 -1.11 -8.09
N HIS A 118 5.67 -0.74 -6.87
CA HIS A 118 4.64 -1.42 -6.09
C HIS A 118 3.64 -0.49 -5.41
N GLY A 119 3.74 0.83 -5.62
CA GLY A 119 2.84 1.79 -4.99
C GLY A 119 3.13 2.07 -3.51
N ASN A 120 4.28 1.65 -2.98
CA ASN A 120 4.64 1.88 -1.58
C ASN A 120 4.78 3.38 -1.28
N TYR A 121 4.35 3.79 -0.09
CA TYR A 121 4.47 5.18 0.35
C TYR A 121 5.85 5.46 0.94
N VAL A 122 6.48 6.55 0.49
CA VAL A 122 7.79 7.01 0.99
C VAL A 122 7.67 8.32 1.73
N THR A 123 8.59 8.53 2.68
CA THR A 123 8.60 9.75 3.51
C THR A 123 9.41 10.89 2.88
N LEU A 124 10.14 10.63 1.81
CA LEU A 124 11.16 11.49 1.19
C LEU A 124 12.39 11.75 2.08
N THR A 125 12.40 11.36 3.35
CA THR A 125 13.51 11.67 4.28
C THR A 125 14.80 10.96 3.94
N ASN A 126 14.72 9.82 3.24
CA ASN A 126 15.89 9.08 2.76
C ASN A 126 16.49 9.66 1.48
N LEU A 127 15.74 10.50 0.74
CA LEU A 127 16.15 11.04 -0.55
C LEU A 127 17.08 12.25 -0.41
N LYS A 128 17.96 12.39 -1.38
CA LYS A 128 18.81 13.56 -1.60
C LYS A 128 18.29 14.34 -2.82
N GLN A 129 18.82 15.55 -3.01
CA GLN A 129 18.46 16.35 -4.19
C GLN A 129 18.73 15.58 -5.50
N THR A 130 19.84 14.84 -5.58
CA THR A 130 20.17 14.02 -6.75
C THR A 130 19.13 12.95 -7.06
N ASP A 131 18.43 12.42 -6.03
CA ASP A 131 17.38 11.41 -6.24
C ASP A 131 16.11 12.09 -6.77
N ILE A 132 15.79 13.28 -6.29
CA ILE A 132 14.68 14.11 -6.80
C ILE A 132 14.95 14.52 -8.23
N ASP A 133 16.14 15.02 -8.55
CA ASP A 133 16.53 15.39 -9.91
C ASP A 133 16.37 14.21 -10.87
N ARG A 134 16.76 13.00 -10.42
CA ARG A 134 16.62 11.76 -11.19
C ARG A 134 15.15 11.36 -11.39
N ILE A 135 14.30 11.45 -10.35
CA ILE A 135 12.85 11.20 -10.47
C ILE A 135 12.23 12.12 -11.52
N ILE A 136 12.64 13.40 -11.51
CA ILE A 136 12.18 14.41 -12.48
C ILE A 136 12.70 14.11 -13.88
N GLU A 137 14.01 13.85 -14.06
CA GLU A 137 14.63 13.52 -15.36
C GLU A 137 13.96 12.31 -16.03
N MET A 138 13.68 11.27 -15.24
CA MET A 138 13.05 10.05 -15.71
C MET A 138 11.52 10.13 -15.79
N HIS A 139 10.93 11.24 -15.32
CA HIS A 139 9.48 11.42 -15.20
C HIS A 139 8.78 10.24 -14.49
N ILE A 140 9.37 9.82 -13.36
CA ILE A 140 8.82 8.73 -12.52
C ILE A 140 7.56 9.23 -11.82
N SER A 141 6.41 8.75 -12.25
CA SER A 141 5.09 9.20 -11.79
C SER A 141 4.11 8.02 -11.79
N PRO A 142 3.18 7.90 -10.83
CA PRO A 142 3.05 8.73 -9.63
C PRO A 142 4.12 8.45 -8.56
N VAL A 143 4.28 9.38 -7.61
CA VAL A 143 5.06 9.19 -6.37
C VAL A 143 4.10 9.20 -5.18
N ASN A 144 4.12 8.13 -4.40
CA ASN A 144 3.29 7.98 -3.21
C ASN A 144 4.03 8.50 -1.98
N VAL A 145 3.48 9.53 -1.31
CA VAL A 145 4.20 10.24 -0.24
C VAL A 145 3.46 10.21 1.10
N SER A 146 4.13 9.68 2.12
CA SER A 146 3.71 9.79 3.52
C SER A 146 4.04 11.19 4.05
N VAL A 147 3.06 12.10 3.95
CA VAL A 147 3.24 13.52 4.32
C VAL A 147 3.04 13.72 5.82
N HIS A 148 1.95 13.25 6.37
CA HIS A 148 1.46 13.35 7.75
C HIS A 148 1.15 14.78 8.21
N THR A 149 2.00 15.75 7.92
CA THR A 149 1.80 17.20 8.13
C THR A 149 2.76 17.99 7.26
N THR A 150 2.33 19.17 6.82
CA THR A 150 3.17 20.17 6.13
C THR A 150 3.83 21.17 7.06
N ASN A 151 3.52 21.11 8.36
CA ASN A 151 4.23 21.87 9.39
C ASN A 151 5.63 21.26 9.61
N PRO A 152 6.73 21.95 9.22
CA PRO A 152 8.08 21.36 9.28
C PRO A 152 8.51 20.95 10.68
N GLU A 153 8.22 21.77 11.68
CA GLU A 153 8.59 21.51 13.07
C GLU A 153 7.80 20.33 13.65
N LEU A 154 6.49 20.29 13.37
CA LEU A 154 5.65 19.18 13.79
C LEU A 154 6.07 17.87 13.08
N ARG A 155 6.40 17.93 11.80
CA ARG A 155 6.85 16.76 11.05
C ARG A 155 8.15 16.18 11.63
N VAL A 156 9.11 17.04 11.98
CA VAL A 156 10.34 16.63 12.70
C VAL A 156 10.01 15.97 14.04
N LYS A 157 9.08 16.53 14.81
CA LYS A 157 8.62 15.95 16.09
C LYS A 157 7.96 14.59 15.90
N MET A 158 7.05 14.47 14.93
CA MET A 158 6.29 13.22 14.67
C MET A 158 7.17 12.12 14.14
N MET A 159 8.08 12.42 13.22
CA MET A 159 8.95 11.42 12.58
C MET A 159 10.27 11.19 13.32
N LYS A 160 10.59 12.02 14.31
CA LYS A 160 11.87 12.01 15.04
C LYS A 160 13.09 12.01 14.11
N ASN A 161 13.00 12.77 13.04
CA ASN A 161 14.03 12.93 12.02
C ASN A 161 14.18 14.41 11.67
N LYS A 162 15.38 14.96 11.84
CA LYS A 162 15.66 16.39 11.61
C LYS A 162 15.41 16.81 10.15
N ARG A 163 15.65 15.90 9.20
CA ARG A 163 15.42 16.15 7.77
C ARG A 163 13.94 16.22 7.38
N ALA A 164 13.04 15.69 8.22
CA ALA A 164 11.63 15.54 7.86
C ALA A 164 10.93 16.89 7.54
N GLY A 165 11.38 18.01 8.13
CA GLY A 165 10.87 19.33 7.80
C GLY A 165 11.48 19.90 6.50
N GLU A 166 12.77 19.68 6.27
CA GLU A 166 13.48 20.20 5.09
C GLU A 166 12.97 19.59 3.78
N VAL A 167 12.72 18.27 3.78
CA VAL A 167 12.31 17.53 2.57
C VAL A 167 10.89 17.83 2.10
N LEU A 168 10.09 18.58 2.87
CA LEU A 168 8.77 19.07 2.40
C LEU A 168 8.90 19.91 1.11
N GLY A 169 10.03 20.59 0.92
CA GLY A 169 10.31 21.33 -0.31
C GLY A 169 10.38 20.46 -1.56
N TYR A 170 10.63 19.15 -1.41
CA TYR A 170 10.63 18.20 -2.54
C TYR A 170 9.24 18.00 -3.14
N LEU A 171 8.17 18.08 -2.33
CA LEU A 171 6.79 18.01 -2.86
C LEU A 171 6.54 19.08 -3.92
N ARG A 172 6.95 20.33 -3.65
CA ARG A 172 6.82 21.44 -4.61
C ARG A 172 7.67 21.19 -5.87
N GLN A 173 8.92 20.74 -5.70
CA GLN A 173 9.80 20.47 -6.84
C GLN A 173 9.22 19.39 -7.76
N LEU A 174 8.69 18.30 -7.18
CA LEU A 174 8.05 17.22 -7.93
C LEU A 174 6.78 17.71 -8.64
N ALA A 175 5.94 18.47 -7.93
CA ALA A 175 4.71 19.04 -8.48
C ALA A 175 5.00 20.01 -9.64
N ASP A 176 5.96 20.93 -9.49
CA ASP A 176 6.34 21.91 -10.51
C ASP A 176 6.93 21.22 -11.76
N ALA A 177 7.50 20.00 -11.59
CA ALA A 177 7.98 19.17 -12.69
C ALA A 177 6.87 18.29 -13.33
N GLY A 178 5.62 18.40 -12.90
CA GLY A 178 4.50 17.62 -13.41
C GLY A 178 4.45 16.17 -12.96
N ILE A 179 5.13 15.84 -11.86
CA ILE A 179 5.06 14.50 -11.25
C ILE A 179 3.79 14.41 -10.41
N THR A 180 2.98 13.42 -10.67
CA THR A 180 1.75 13.14 -9.90
C THR A 180 2.10 12.68 -8.48
N LEU A 181 1.39 13.24 -7.50
CA LEU A 181 1.58 12.96 -6.07
C LEU A 181 0.32 12.34 -5.49
N CYS A 182 0.44 11.13 -4.95
CA CYS A 182 -0.57 10.50 -4.09
C CYS A 182 -0.09 10.60 -2.65
N CYS A 183 -0.85 11.26 -1.79
CA CYS A 183 -0.40 11.56 -0.43
C CYS A 183 -1.16 10.73 0.63
N GLN A 184 -0.51 10.56 1.79
CA GLN A 184 -1.12 9.91 2.95
C GLN A 184 -0.84 10.72 4.20
N ILE A 185 -1.86 10.87 5.04
CA ILE A 185 -1.80 11.47 6.37
C ILE A 185 -2.16 10.40 7.39
N VAL A 186 -1.18 9.91 8.16
CA VAL A 186 -1.47 9.13 9.37
C VAL A 186 -1.83 10.11 10.47
N LEU A 187 -3.11 10.13 10.84
CA LEU A 187 -3.67 11.08 11.78
C LEU A 187 -3.46 10.61 13.22
N CYS A 188 -2.86 11.46 14.03
CA CYS A 188 -2.53 11.21 15.42
C CYS A 188 -3.23 12.25 16.31
N LYS A 189 -4.11 11.78 17.20
CA LYS A 189 -4.89 12.64 18.11
C LYS A 189 -3.99 13.57 18.91
N GLY A 190 -4.34 14.88 18.88
CA GLY A 190 -3.63 15.92 19.58
C GLY A 190 -2.26 16.29 18.99
N LEU A 191 -1.94 15.82 17.78
CA LEU A 191 -0.69 16.18 17.08
C LEU A 191 -0.96 16.88 15.75
N ASN A 192 -1.47 16.16 14.75
CA ASN A 192 -1.68 16.64 13.39
C ASN A 192 -3.16 16.64 12.97
N ASP A 193 -4.07 16.59 13.93
CA ASP A 193 -5.51 16.75 13.77
C ASP A 193 -5.94 18.23 13.78
N LYS A 194 -7.22 18.49 13.59
CA LYS A 194 -7.85 19.83 13.67
C LYS A 194 -7.16 20.85 12.77
N GLU A 195 -6.67 21.97 13.35
CA GLU A 195 -6.06 23.08 12.62
C GLU A 195 -4.80 22.64 11.83
N GLU A 196 -4.04 21.67 12.34
CA GLU A 196 -2.86 21.15 11.62
C GLU A 196 -3.28 20.28 10.42
N LEU A 197 -4.37 19.53 10.52
CA LEU A 197 -4.95 18.81 9.38
C LEU A 197 -5.43 19.80 8.31
N ASP A 198 -6.15 20.84 8.72
CA ASP A 198 -6.65 21.91 7.86
C ASP A 198 -5.53 22.63 7.10
N ARG A 199 -4.45 22.95 7.82
CA ARG A 199 -3.24 23.51 7.23
C ARG A 199 -2.65 22.58 6.19
N THR A 200 -2.49 21.30 6.55
CA THR A 200 -1.89 20.29 5.68
C THR A 200 -2.73 20.09 4.39
N MET A 201 -4.05 20.05 4.51
CA MET A 201 -4.94 19.92 3.34
C MET A 201 -4.81 21.13 2.41
N ARG A 202 -4.78 22.38 2.95
CA ARG A 202 -4.59 23.58 2.12
C ARG A 202 -3.24 23.61 1.42
N ASP A 203 -2.17 23.24 2.12
CA ASP A 203 -0.82 23.22 1.54
C ASP A 203 -0.69 22.17 0.43
N LEU A 204 -1.35 21.01 0.58
CA LEU A 204 -1.38 19.96 -0.45
C LEU A 204 -2.29 20.34 -1.62
N GLU A 205 -3.47 20.94 -1.38
CA GLU A 205 -4.35 21.45 -2.43
C GLU A 205 -3.61 22.45 -3.33
N ALA A 206 -2.73 23.29 -2.76
CA ALA A 206 -1.93 24.25 -3.52
C ALA A 206 -0.92 23.60 -4.48
N LEU A 207 -0.77 22.29 -4.47
CA LEU A 207 0.03 21.52 -5.44
C LEU A 207 -0.80 21.01 -6.63
N TYR A 208 -2.13 21.21 -6.62
CA TYR A 208 -2.98 20.85 -7.75
C TYR A 208 -2.48 21.52 -9.04
N PRO A 209 -2.49 20.90 -10.24
CA PRO A 209 -3.05 19.57 -10.54
C PRO A 209 -2.11 18.36 -10.29
N ALA A 210 -0.88 18.58 -9.83
CA ALA A 210 0.06 17.49 -9.59
C ALA A 210 -0.34 16.61 -8.39
N MET A 211 -1.00 17.20 -7.37
CA MET A 211 -1.58 16.43 -6.27
C MET A 211 -2.90 15.80 -6.73
N GLU A 212 -2.92 14.46 -6.80
CA GLU A 212 -4.03 13.67 -7.30
C GLU A 212 -5.01 13.30 -6.18
N SER A 213 -4.48 12.76 -5.08
CA SER A 213 -5.32 12.31 -3.97
C SER A 213 -4.56 12.25 -2.65
N THR A 214 -5.30 12.36 -1.54
CA THR A 214 -4.75 12.22 -0.18
C THR A 214 -5.69 11.40 0.69
N SER A 215 -5.19 10.30 1.27
CA SER A 215 -5.89 9.53 2.29
C SER A 215 -5.61 10.07 3.69
N ILE A 216 -6.66 10.15 4.52
CA ILE A 216 -6.57 10.47 5.94
C ILE A 216 -6.92 9.21 6.73
N VAL A 217 -5.90 8.58 7.34
CA VAL A 217 -6.04 7.30 8.04
C VAL A 217 -5.69 7.48 9.51
N PRO A 218 -6.47 6.95 10.46
CA PRO A 218 -6.12 7.03 11.88
C PRO A 218 -4.89 6.17 12.18
N ALA A 219 -4.07 6.58 13.14
CA ALA A 219 -2.92 5.79 13.58
C ALA A 219 -3.37 4.46 14.19
N GLY A 220 -2.88 3.35 13.66
CA GLY A 220 -3.12 2.01 14.22
C GLY A 220 -2.35 1.84 15.53
N LEU A 221 -3.05 1.45 16.61
CA LEU A 221 -2.50 1.31 17.94
C LEU A 221 -2.63 -0.12 18.44
N THR A 222 -1.50 -0.82 18.57
CA THR A 222 -1.47 -2.18 19.13
C THR A 222 -1.30 -2.14 20.66
N LYS A 223 -1.51 -3.29 21.32
CA LYS A 223 -1.24 -3.43 22.76
C LYS A 223 0.27 -3.39 23.11
N PHE A 224 1.17 -3.44 22.13
CA PHE A 224 2.63 -3.46 22.33
C PHE A 224 3.24 -2.06 22.25
N ARG A 225 2.65 -1.09 22.97
CA ARG A 225 3.10 0.30 22.95
C ARG A 225 3.87 0.75 24.18
N ASP A 226 4.24 -0.17 25.04
CA ASP A 226 5.02 0.15 26.26
C ASP A 226 6.35 0.82 25.92
N GLY A 227 6.57 2.01 26.48
CA GLY A 227 7.77 2.82 26.24
C GLY A 227 7.78 3.60 24.91
N LEU A 228 6.74 3.46 24.07
CA LEU A 228 6.56 4.31 22.89
C LEU A 228 5.85 5.62 23.24
N TYR A 229 5.82 6.56 22.27
CA TYR A 229 5.12 7.82 22.43
C TYR A 229 3.63 7.56 22.76
N PRO A 230 3.06 8.21 23.78
CA PRO A 230 1.68 7.98 24.20
C PRO A 230 0.72 8.57 23.16
N LEU A 231 0.13 7.72 22.34
CA LEU A 231 -0.95 8.04 21.42
C LEU A 231 -2.25 7.45 21.96
N GLU A 232 -3.33 8.15 21.76
CA GLU A 232 -4.68 7.72 22.10
C GLU A 232 -5.49 7.50 20.80
N PRO A 233 -6.42 6.54 20.79
CA PRO A 233 -7.36 6.39 19.69
C PRO A 233 -8.37 7.55 19.67
N PHE A 234 -8.91 7.84 18.50
CA PHE A 234 -10.04 8.76 18.37
C PHE A 234 -11.31 8.12 18.90
N SER A 235 -12.16 8.90 19.59
CA SER A 235 -13.49 8.48 19.96
C SER A 235 -14.43 8.49 18.73
N PRO A 236 -15.62 7.84 18.82
CA PRO A 236 -16.61 7.91 17.75
C PRO A 236 -17.01 9.35 17.37
N GLU A 237 -17.14 10.24 18.34
CA GLU A 237 -17.46 11.65 18.13
C GLU A 237 -16.32 12.38 17.42
N GLU A 238 -15.10 12.17 17.86
CA GLU A 238 -13.90 12.74 17.21
C GLU A 238 -13.74 12.23 15.77
N CYS A 239 -14.06 10.95 15.50
CA CYS A 239 -14.09 10.44 14.13
C CYS A 239 -15.14 11.16 13.25
N ARG A 240 -16.31 11.49 13.79
CA ARG A 240 -17.33 12.29 13.08
C ARG A 240 -16.82 13.68 12.74
N GLU A 241 -16.22 14.37 13.72
CA GLU A 241 -15.62 15.70 13.51
C GLU A 241 -14.55 15.67 12.39
N ILE A 242 -13.70 14.63 12.38
CA ILE A 242 -12.68 14.45 11.33
C ILE A 242 -13.33 14.22 9.97
N ILE A 243 -14.34 13.34 9.89
CA ILE A 243 -15.06 13.06 8.64
C ILE A 243 -15.72 14.34 8.13
N GLU A 244 -16.41 15.09 8.99
CA GLU A 244 -17.05 16.36 8.61
C GLU A 244 -16.02 17.38 8.09
N GLN A 245 -14.89 17.52 8.78
CA GLN A 245 -13.80 18.42 8.37
C GLN A 245 -13.22 18.04 7.00
N VAL A 246 -12.88 16.77 6.80
CA VAL A 246 -12.28 16.29 5.55
C VAL A 246 -13.29 16.35 4.41
N ASN A 247 -14.54 15.94 4.64
CA ASN A 247 -15.58 15.97 3.61
C ASN A 247 -15.91 17.40 3.18
N ALA A 248 -16.04 18.34 4.12
CA ALA A 248 -16.30 19.74 3.78
C ALA A 248 -15.15 20.33 2.92
N PHE A 249 -13.89 19.97 3.23
CA PHE A 249 -12.74 20.40 2.44
C PHE A 249 -12.73 19.72 1.06
N GLY A 250 -13.02 18.42 1.01
CA GLY A 250 -13.11 17.65 -0.23
C GLY A 250 -14.23 18.15 -1.15
N ASP A 251 -15.41 18.51 -0.58
CA ASP A 251 -16.52 19.11 -1.33
C ASP A 251 -16.12 20.46 -1.97
N ALA A 252 -15.38 21.29 -1.24
CA ALA A 252 -14.85 22.54 -1.76
C ALA A 252 -13.80 22.30 -2.88
N CYS A 253 -12.97 21.26 -2.76
CA CYS A 253 -12.05 20.87 -3.82
C CYS A 253 -12.80 20.37 -5.07
N LEU A 254 -13.85 19.55 -4.88
CA LEU A 254 -14.69 19.05 -5.97
C LEU A 254 -15.35 20.22 -6.74
N GLU A 255 -15.90 21.21 -6.03
CA GLU A 255 -16.48 22.40 -6.64
C GLU A 255 -15.44 23.22 -7.42
N LYS A 256 -14.22 23.36 -6.87
CA LYS A 256 -13.16 24.20 -7.43
C LYS A 256 -12.38 23.53 -8.56
N HIS A 257 -12.09 22.24 -8.43
CA HIS A 257 -11.15 21.49 -9.27
C HIS A 257 -11.81 20.38 -10.10
N GLY A 258 -13.06 19.98 -9.76
CA GLY A 258 -13.73 18.85 -10.38
C GLY A 258 -13.31 17.48 -9.83
N THR A 259 -12.56 17.47 -8.74
CA THR A 259 -12.14 16.26 -8.01
C THR A 259 -12.02 16.56 -6.53
N ARG A 260 -12.30 15.57 -5.68
CA ARG A 260 -12.39 15.69 -4.22
C ARG A 260 -11.03 15.87 -3.53
N LEU A 261 -9.99 15.25 -4.02
CA LEU A 261 -8.60 15.26 -3.56
C LEU A 261 -8.34 14.65 -2.17
N PHE A 262 -9.26 14.75 -1.20
CA PHE A 262 -9.08 14.31 0.19
C PHE A 262 -10.17 13.34 0.63
N TYR A 263 -9.75 12.21 1.21
CA TYR A 263 -10.65 11.11 1.54
C TYR A 263 -10.38 10.57 2.93
N PRO A 264 -11.41 10.54 3.83
CA PRO A 264 -11.31 9.80 5.10
C PRO A 264 -11.29 8.30 4.83
N ALA A 265 -10.48 7.54 5.58
CA ALA A 265 -10.47 6.09 5.50
C ALA A 265 -11.76 5.47 6.06
N ASP A 266 -12.14 4.29 5.54
CA ASP A 266 -13.30 3.52 5.98
C ASP A 266 -13.29 3.29 7.50
N GLU A 267 -12.12 3.13 8.11
CA GLU A 267 -11.98 2.95 9.56
C GLU A 267 -12.57 4.12 10.36
N LEU A 268 -12.48 5.35 9.85
CA LEU A 268 -13.09 6.51 10.50
C LEU A 268 -14.63 6.42 10.46
N TYR A 269 -15.21 6.04 9.34
CA TYR A 269 -16.66 5.82 9.21
C TYR A 269 -17.15 4.69 10.11
N ILE A 270 -16.47 3.55 10.11
CA ILE A 270 -16.79 2.40 10.96
C ILE A 270 -16.76 2.81 12.45
N LYS A 271 -15.73 3.50 12.90
CA LYS A 271 -15.59 3.96 14.28
C LYS A 271 -16.62 5.00 14.67
N SER A 272 -16.99 5.88 13.76
CA SER A 272 -17.98 6.93 13.99
C SER A 272 -19.43 6.41 14.02
N GLY A 273 -19.68 5.25 13.41
CA GLY A 273 -21.02 4.72 13.17
C GLY A 273 -21.81 5.48 12.11
N LEU A 274 -21.14 6.26 11.27
CA LEU A 274 -21.73 6.86 10.08
C LEU A 274 -21.76 5.87 8.93
N ASP A 275 -22.74 6.01 8.03
CA ASP A 275 -22.80 5.24 6.80
C ASP A 275 -21.60 5.58 5.91
N LEU A 276 -21.11 4.56 5.18
CA LEU A 276 -20.07 4.77 4.16
C LEU A 276 -20.63 5.59 3.00
N PRO A 277 -19.82 6.45 2.39
CA PRO A 277 -20.19 7.12 1.16
C PRO A 277 -20.52 6.14 0.04
N ASN A 278 -21.30 6.60 -0.94
CA ASN A 278 -21.60 5.82 -2.13
C ASN A 278 -20.40 5.76 -3.10
N ASP A 279 -20.51 4.90 -4.11
CA ASP A 279 -19.48 4.67 -5.13
C ASP A 279 -18.93 5.96 -5.77
N SER A 280 -19.82 6.88 -6.19
CA SER A 280 -19.42 8.12 -6.86
C SER A 280 -18.58 9.08 -6.00
N PHE A 281 -18.59 8.91 -4.67
CA PHE A 281 -17.76 9.70 -3.75
C PHE A 281 -16.27 9.43 -3.93
N TYR A 282 -15.91 8.18 -4.25
CA TYR A 282 -14.52 7.71 -4.29
C TYR A 282 -13.85 7.91 -5.65
N GLU A 283 -14.58 8.41 -6.67
CA GLU A 283 -14.07 8.62 -8.01
C GLU A 283 -13.38 7.35 -8.56
N ASP A 284 -12.08 7.42 -8.87
CA ASP A 284 -11.31 6.27 -9.39
C ASP A 284 -10.72 5.37 -8.27
N TYR A 285 -11.13 5.51 -7.02
CA TYR A 285 -10.62 4.74 -5.87
C TYR A 285 -9.09 4.82 -5.71
N ALA A 286 -8.48 5.95 -6.02
CA ALA A 286 -7.03 6.17 -6.01
C ALA A 286 -6.34 5.83 -4.67
N GLN A 287 -7.10 5.77 -3.57
CA GLN A 287 -6.59 5.49 -2.22
C GLN A 287 -7.10 4.16 -1.63
N ILE A 288 -7.60 3.25 -2.44
CA ILE A 288 -8.18 1.98 -1.99
C ILE A 288 -7.20 1.15 -1.14
N GLN A 289 -5.93 1.13 -1.51
CA GLN A 289 -4.88 0.41 -0.77
C GLN A 289 -4.61 0.98 0.64
N ASN A 290 -5.05 2.21 0.90
CA ASN A 290 -5.00 2.85 2.21
C ASN A 290 -6.29 2.66 3.02
N GLY A 291 -7.18 1.79 2.58
CA GLY A 291 -8.45 1.53 3.25
C GLY A 291 -9.47 2.65 3.05
N VAL A 292 -9.47 3.29 1.88
CA VAL A 292 -10.44 4.31 1.48
C VAL A 292 -11.37 3.73 0.42
N GLY A 293 -12.63 3.53 0.77
CA GLY A 293 -13.67 3.02 -0.13
C GLY A 293 -13.65 1.51 -0.35
N MET A 294 -12.82 0.74 0.36
CA MET A 294 -12.74 -0.72 0.17
C MET A 294 -14.08 -1.43 0.42
N LEU A 295 -14.83 -1.00 1.42
CA LEU A 295 -16.11 -1.62 1.76
C LEU A 295 -17.20 -1.23 0.76
N THR A 296 -17.16 -0.01 0.24
CA THR A 296 -18.08 0.44 -0.81
C THR A 296 -17.79 -0.27 -2.14
N ASP A 297 -16.52 -0.37 -2.54
CA ASP A 297 -16.11 -1.13 -3.73
C ASP A 297 -16.53 -2.60 -3.64
N MET A 298 -16.31 -3.23 -2.49
CA MET A 298 -16.77 -4.61 -2.23
C MET A 298 -18.29 -4.74 -2.33
N ARG A 299 -19.06 -3.76 -1.81
CA ARG A 299 -20.53 -3.75 -1.91
C ARG A 299 -20.98 -3.57 -3.36
N THR A 300 -20.39 -2.63 -4.09
CA THR A 300 -20.69 -2.38 -5.51
C THR A 300 -20.40 -3.61 -6.35
N GLY A 301 -19.26 -4.27 -6.13
CA GLY A 301 -18.92 -5.53 -6.79
C GLY A 301 -19.90 -6.66 -6.46
N PHE A 302 -20.33 -6.77 -5.20
CA PHE A 302 -21.35 -7.74 -4.80
C PHE A 302 -22.69 -7.47 -5.50
N ASP A 303 -23.16 -6.24 -5.53
CA ASP A 303 -24.40 -5.86 -6.20
C ASP A 303 -24.39 -6.21 -7.68
N PHE A 304 -23.26 -5.95 -8.36
CA PHE A 304 -23.06 -6.30 -9.76
C PHE A 304 -23.16 -7.83 -10.00
N GLU A 305 -22.51 -8.65 -9.14
CA GLU A 305 -22.57 -10.10 -9.27
C GLU A 305 -23.96 -10.65 -8.94
N VAL A 306 -24.71 -10.02 -8.04
CA VAL A 306 -26.07 -10.41 -7.69
C VAL A 306 -27.06 -10.15 -8.83
N GLU A 307 -26.84 -9.16 -9.69
CA GLU A 307 -27.67 -8.94 -10.89
C GLU A 307 -27.70 -10.16 -11.83
N ASP A 308 -26.62 -10.96 -11.88
CA ASP A 308 -26.53 -12.20 -12.70
C ASP A 308 -26.62 -13.49 -11.87
N ILE A 309 -27.20 -13.42 -10.67
CA ILE A 309 -27.22 -14.54 -9.71
C ILE A 309 -27.84 -15.82 -10.28
N ASP A 310 -28.81 -15.73 -11.17
CA ASP A 310 -29.50 -16.87 -11.79
C ASP A 310 -28.53 -17.76 -12.59
N SER A 311 -27.49 -17.17 -13.19
CA SER A 311 -26.44 -17.91 -13.91
C SER A 311 -25.60 -18.78 -12.97
N TYR A 312 -25.41 -18.33 -11.74
CA TYR A 312 -24.67 -19.08 -10.70
C TYR A 312 -25.57 -20.13 -10.01
N ILE A 313 -26.81 -19.78 -9.68
CA ILE A 313 -27.77 -20.69 -9.03
C ILE A 313 -27.96 -21.98 -9.84
N SER A 314 -28.00 -21.92 -11.17
CA SER A 314 -28.13 -23.08 -12.03
C SER A 314 -27.03 -24.14 -11.82
N ARG A 315 -25.90 -23.78 -11.23
CA ARG A 315 -24.77 -24.66 -10.89
C ARG A 315 -24.80 -25.14 -9.45
N PHE A 316 -25.72 -24.62 -8.64
CA PHE A 316 -25.85 -24.94 -7.23
C PHE A 316 -26.73 -26.16 -7.03
N ASN A 317 -26.13 -27.34 -6.79
CA ASN A 317 -26.82 -28.63 -6.89
C ASN A 317 -27.23 -29.26 -5.55
N SER A 318 -26.96 -28.64 -4.42
CA SER A 318 -27.30 -29.21 -3.10
C SER A 318 -27.20 -28.15 -1.98
N PRO A 319 -27.92 -28.35 -0.87
CA PRO A 319 -27.76 -27.47 0.29
C PRO A 319 -26.29 -27.34 0.70
N ARG A 320 -25.86 -26.13 1.00
CA ARG A 320 -24.49 -25.81 1.42
C ARG A 320 -24.50 -24.93 2.66
N THR A 321 -23.57 -25.22 3.55
CA THR A 321 -23.30 -24.33 4.70
C THR A 321 -21.89 -23.81 4.54
N VAL A 322 -21.75 -22.49 4.44
CA VAL A 322 -20.47 -21.79 4.28
C VAL A 322 -20.24 -20.92 5.51
N SER A 323 -19.04 -20.89 6.01
CA SER A 323 -18.62 -19.99 7.09
C SER A 323 -17.60 -18.99 6.57
N ILE A 324 -17.70 -17.74 7.04
CA ILE A 324 -16.76 -16.68 6.74
C ILE A 324 -16.20 -16.14 8.05
N ALA A 325 -14.87 -16.13 8.17
CA ALA A 325 -14.17 -15.48 9.28
C ALA A 325 -13.61 -14.13 8.82
N THR A 326 -13.87 -13.05 9.55
CA THR A 326 -13.42 -11.70 9.19
C THR A 326 -13.08 -10.88 10.42
N GLY A 327 -12.34 -9.78 10.24
CA GLY A 327 -12.12 -8.82 11.31
C GLY A 327 -13.39 -8.01 11.64
N TYR A 328 -13.42 -7.44 12.84
CA TYR A 328 -14.58 -6.65 13.31
C TYR A 328 -14.92 -5.48 12.39
N ALA A 329 -13.92 -4.85 11.76
CA ALA A 329 -14.14 -3.70 10.87
C ALA A 329 -15.08 -4.01 9.68
N ALA A 330 -14.95 -5.19 9.08
CA ALA A 330 -15.73 -5.58 7.91
C ALA A 330 -16.95 -6.45 8.25
N TYR A 331 -17.11 -6.86 9.51
CA TYR A 331 -18.09 -7.87 9.91
C TYR A 331 -19.53 -7.53 9.51
N ASP A 332 -20.02 -6.35 9.91
CA ASP A 332 -21.42 -5.97 9.67
C ASP A 332 -21.73 -5.86 8.18
N HIS A 333 -20.77 -5.35 7.37
CA HIS A 333 -20.91 -5.22 5.92
C HIS A 333 -20.93 -6.60 5.24
N ILE A 334 -19.98 -7.47 5.59
CA ILE A 334 -19.94 -8.85 5.04
C ILE A 334 -21.18 -9.62 5.46
N LYS A 335 -21.59 -9.49 6.72
CA LYS A 335 -22.79 -10.17 7.20
C LYS A 335 -24.06 -9.74 6.46
N ALA A 336 -24.25 -8.46 6.22
CA ALA A 336 -25.39 -7.94 5.47
C ALA A 336 -25.43 -8.52 4.04
N MET A 337 -24.31 -8.53 3.32
CA MET A 337 -24.22 -9.13 1.98
C MET A 337 -24.48 -10.65 2.01
N CYS A 338 -23.99 -11.35 3.01
CA CYS A 338 -24.20 -12.80 3.16
C CYS A 338 -25.64 -13.13 3.50
N ASP A 339 -26.30 -12.34 4.36
CA ASP A 339 -27.72 -12.49 4.68
C ASP A 339 -28.61 -12.27 3.45
N GLU A 340 -28.27 -11.28 2.61
CA GLU A 340 -28.92 -11.04 1.33
C GLU A 340 -28.72 -12.21 0.36
N LEU A 341 -27.48 -12.67 0.18
CA LEU A 341 -27.16 -13.82 -0.68
C LEU A 341 -27.90 -15.09 -0.25
N ALA A 342 -28.00 -15.35 1.06
CA ALA A 342 -28.69 -16.51 1.61
C ALA A 342 -30.23 -16.46 1.38
N GLN A 343 -30.79 -15.27 1.17
CA GLN A 343 -32.21 -15.11 0.78
C GLN A 343 -32.43 -15.35 -0.71
N LEU A 344 -31.43 -15.10 -1.54
CA LEU A 344 -31.51 -15.27 -3.00
C LEU A 344 -31.22 -16.71 -3.45
N VAL A 345 -30.48 -17.49 -2.66
CA VAL A 345 -30.01 -18.82 -3.04
C VAL A 345 -30.63 -19.89 -2.12
N ASP A 346 -31.63 -20.59 -2.61
CA ASP A 346 -32.29 -21.68 -1.88
C ASP A 346 -31.28 -22.77 -1.46
N GLY A 347 -31.31 -23.14 -0.16
CA GLY A 347 -30.43 -24.16 0.40
C GLY A 347 -29.01 -23.65 0.75
N LEU A 348 -28.71 -22.37 0.61
CA LEU A 348 -27.48 -21.76 1.11
C LEU A 348 -27.66 -21.28 2.55
N THR A 349 -26.75 -21.69 3.42
CA THR A 349 -26.62 -21.14 4.78
C THR A 349 -25.24 -20.52 4.92
N VAL A 350 -25.18 -19.26 5.36
CA VAL A 350 -23.90 -18.57 5.57
C VAL A 350 -23.77 -18.16 7.04
N HIS A 351 -22.68 -18.58 7.66
CA HIS A 351 -22.30 -18.13 9.00
C HIS A 351 -21.14 -17.13 8.90
N VAL A 352 -21.31 -15.93 9.38
CA VAL A 352 -20.24 -14.93 9.44
C VAL A 352 -19.75 -14.78 10.87
N TYR A 353 -18.47 -14.97 11.09
CA TYR A 353 -17.83 -14.91 12.41
C TYR A 353 -16.89 -13.72 12.51
N PRO A 354 -17.16 -12.75 13.41
CA PRO A 354 -16.21 -11.69 13.73
C PRO A 354 -15.07 -12.27 14.58
N ILE A 355 -13.86 -12.11 14.12
CA ILE A 355 -12.67 -12.57 14.81
C ILE A 355 -12.00 -11.40 15.54
N LYS A 356 -11.89 -11.54 16.85
CA LYS A 356 -11.20 -10.56 17.70
C LYS A 356 -9.70 -10.72 17.55
N ASN A 357 -9.00 -9.61 17.33
CA ASN A 357 -7.56 -9.63 17.29
C ASN A 357 -6.97 -9.64 18.71
N ASN A 358 -6.77 -10.82 19.25
CA ASN A 358 -6.12 -10.99 20.56
C ASN A 358 -4.59 -10.82 20.47
N PHE A 359 -4.02 -11.04 19.27
CA PHE A 359 -2.58 -10.95 19.07
C PHE A 359 -2.09 -9.51 19.16
N PHE A 360 -2.64 -8.59 18.38
CA PHE A 360 -2.25 -7.17 18.41
C PHE A 360 -3.06 -6.30 19.37
N GLY A 361 -4.20 -6.78 19.85
CA GLY A 361 -5.12 -6.06 20.72
C GLY A 361 -6.40 -5.64 20.01
N GLU A 362 -7.46 -5.44 20.77
CA GLU A 362 -8.84 -5.22 20.32
C GLU A 362 -9.03 -3.93 19.48
N GLN A 363 -8.10 -2.97 19.60
CA GLN A 363 -8.11 -1.75 18.78
C GLN A 363 -7.75 -2.03 17.30
N ILE A 364 -7.17 -3.18 17.01
CA ILE A 364 -6.84 -3.62 15.66
C ILE A 364 -7.99 -4.50 15.15
N THR A 365 -8.81 -3.94 14.27
CA THR A 365 -10.07 -4.56 13.83
C THR A 365 -10.04 -5.05 12.38
N VAL A 366 -8.97 -4.73 11.63
CA VAL A 366 -8.81 -5.10 10.23
C VAL A 366 -8.47 -6.58 10.05
N SER A 367 -9.01 -7.21 9.02
CA SER A 367 -8.83 -8.64 8.74
C SER A 367 -7.38 -9.00 8.44
N GLY A 368 -6.64 -8.19 7.70
CA GLY A 368 -5.26 -8.47 7.28
C GLY A 368 -4.24 -8.57 8.42
N LEU A 369 -4.62 -8.20 9.65
CA LEU A 369 -3.77 -8.34 10.84
C LEU A 369 -4.23 -9.47 11.78
N LEU A 370 -5.20 -10.29 11.39
CA LEU A 370 -5.57 -11.51 12.12
C LEU A 370 -4.49 -12.57 11.99
N THR A 371 -4.30 -13.34 13.06
CA THR A 371 -3.36 -14.46 13.09
C THR A 371 -4.09 -15.80 12.91
N GLY A 372 -3.37 -16.83 12.49
CA GLY A 372 -3.92 -18.18 12.40
C GLY A 372 -4.46 -18.64 13.75
N LYS A 373 -3.77 -18.30 14.84
CA LYS A 373 -4.20 -18.59 16.20
C LYS A 373 -5.50 -17.85 16.58
N ASP A 374 -5.62 -16.56 16.26
CA ASP A 374 -6.85 -15.80 16.53
C ASP A 374 -8.06 -16.45 15.86
N ILE A 375 -7.92 -16.89 14.60
CA ILE A 375 -8.98 -17.53 13.83
C ILE A 375 -9.29 -18.92 14.41
N SER A 376 -8.30 -19.78 14.55
CA SER A 376 -8.50 -21.18 14.94
C SER A 376 -9.07 -21.33 16.35
N GLU A 377 -8.59 -20.56 17.34
CA GLU A 377 -9.10 -20.62 18.72
C GLU A 377 -10.56 -20.14 18.83
N GLN A 378 -10.94 -19.10 18.09
CA GLN A 378 -12.30 -18.55 18.17
C GLN A 378 -13.32 -19.35 17.35
N LEU A 379 -12.88 -20.13 16.40
CA LEU A 379 -13.74 -20.99 15.58
C LEU A 379 -13.84 -22.44 16.06
N LYS A 380 -13.01 -22.86 17.02
CA LYS A 380 -12.87 -24.26 17.46
C LYS A 380 -14.18 -24.98 17.73
N ASP A 381 -15.14 -24.29 18.38
CA ASP A 381 -16.43 -24.87 18.79
C ASP A 381 -17.60 -24.29 17.96
N LYS A 382 -17.32 -23.70 16.80
CA LYS A 382 -18.33 -23.11 15.92
C LYS A 382 -18.74 -24.10 14.82
N PRO A 383 -20.03 -24.11 14.40
CA PRO A 383 -20.45 -24.85 13.24
C PRO A 383 -19.88 -24.20 11.97
N LEU A 384 -18.92 -24.86 11.32
CA LEU A 384 -18.23 -24.30 10.14
C LEU A 384 -18.88 -24.73 8.81
N GLY A 385 -19.66 -25.82 8.83
CA GLY A 385 -20.29 -26.33 7.62
C GLY A 385 -19.31 -26.96 6.64
N ASP A 386 -19.60 -26.83 5.35
CA ASP A 386 -18.86 -27.48 4.28
C ASP A 386 -17.58 -26.75 3.89
N LEU A 387 -17.52 -25.42 4.13
CA LEU A 387 -16.43 -24.55 3.70
C LEU A 387 -16.23 -23.41 4.67
N LEU A 388 -14.97 -23.13 5.03
CA LEU A 388 -14.57 -21.94 5.74
C LEU A 388 -13.78 -21.01 4.81
N LEU A 389 -14.24 -19.79 4.66
CA LEU A 389 -13.58 -18.70 3.93
C LEU A 389 -13.01 -17.68 4.91
N PHE A 390 -11.90 -17.09 4.58
CA PHE A 390 -11.35 -15.92 5.24
C PHE A 390 -10.54 -15.09 4.24
N PRO A 391 -10.31 -13.78 4.47
CA PRO A 391 -9.59 -12.92 3.54
C PRO A 391 -8.14 -13.38 3.36
N ASP A 392 -7.67 -13.47 2.13
CA ASP A 392 -6.30 -13.87 1.77
C ASP A 392 -5.25 -12.89 2.28
N VAL A 393 -5.63 -11.62 2.51
CA VAL A 393 -4.76 -10.60 3.13
C VAL A 393 -4.27 -10.98 4.55
N CYS A 394 -4.87 -12.01 5.19
CA CYS A 394 -4.36 -12.59 6.43
C CYS A 394 -3.06 -13.37 6.21
N LEU A 395 -2.78 -13.77 4.98
CA LEU A 395 -1.62 -14.58 4.61
C LEU A 395 -0.51 -13.72 4.03
N ARG A 396 0.69 -14.26 4.05
CA ARG A 396 1.81 -13.71 3.30
C ARG A 396 1.52 -13.80 1.80
N ALA A 397 1.85 -12.77 1.04
CA ALA A 397 1.74 -12.78 -0.42
C ALA A 397 2.41 -14.05 -0.99
N GLU A 398 1.71 -14.72 -1.92
CA GLU A 398 2.15 -15.98 -2.56
C GLU A 398 2.46 -17.12 -1.56
N GLY A 399 1.77 -17.16 -0.42
CA GLY A 399 2.05 -18.15 0.61
C GLY A 399 0.83 -18.57 1.43
N ASP A 400 1.08 -19.54 2.30
CA ASP A 400 0.10 -20.15 3.20
C ASP A 400 0.39 -19.82 4.69
N VAL A 401 1.17 -18.76 4.94
CA VAL A 401 1.72 -18.44 6.26
C VAL A 401 1.08 -17.17 6.82
N PHE A 402 0.46 -17.28 7.99
CA PHE A 402 -0.07 -16.16 8.77
C PHE A 402 1.04 -15.30 9.42
N LEU A 403 0.65 -14.19 10.05
CA LEU A 403 1.58 -13.28 10.74
C LEU A 403 2.33 -13.95 11.91
N ASP A 404 1.68 -14.84 12.63
CA ASP A 404 2.24 -15.63 13.74
C ASP A 404 3.07 -16.84 13.29
N ALA A 405 3.30 -16.98 11.99
CA ALA A 405 4.00 -18.09 11.35
C ALA A 405 3.25 -19.44 11.37
N ASP A 406 1.98 -19.46 11.75
CA ASP A 406 1.13 -20.62 11.51
C ASP A 406 0.83 -20.78 10.02
N THR A 407 0.48 -21.99 9.59
CA THR A 407 0.18 -22.32 8.19
C THR A 407 -1.24 -22.87 8.06
N LEU A 408 -1.79 -22.81 6.84
CA LEU A 408 -3.11 -23.35 6.53
C LEU A 408 -3.23 -24.86 6.80
N SER A 409 -2.12 -25.58 6.83
CA SER A 409 -2.09 -27.03 7.08
C SER A 409 -2.09 -27.41 8.55
N LYS A 410 -2.00 -26.46 9.48
CA LYS A 410 -2.14 -26.68 10.91
C LYS A 410 -3.58 -26.53 11.36
#